data_2d1b0f3ca8ee50dd261ec53829255f6b
#
_entry.id   2d1b0f3ca8ee50dd261ec53829255f6b
#
_cell.length_a   1.000
_cell.length_b   1.000
_cell.length_c   1.000
_cell.angle_alpha   90.00
_cell.angle_beta   90.00
_cell.angle_gamma   90.00
#
_symmetry.space_group_name_H-M   'P 1'
#
loop_
_entity.id
_entity.type
_entity.pdbx_description
1 polymer ?
#
loop_
_entity_poly.entity_id
_entity_poly.type
_entity_poly.pdbx_seq_one_letter_code
_entity_poly.pdbx_strand_id
1 'polypeptide(L)'
;MKANMKRWERYTALGAVLLALVPAIALAHQETGQITGFLSGFEHPISGLDHVLAMVAVGLWGAVLGPPAIWVLPVAFPMMMAVGGLLGLLGIPLSGVEIGIAISALVLGAMVFAELHPPLWLAAVVVGFFAIFHGHAHGRELPEGTSALLYSFGFVVATGLLHAVGILLGEAHRWPKGRQAVRVGGGGVALAGLFFLWRAVAGGEQRPH
;
A
#
# COMPACT_ATOMS: atom_id res chain seq x y z
N MET A 1 23.26 -7.38 35.53
CA MET A 1 23.34 -8.49 34.57
C MET A 1 22.05 -9.29 34.39
N LYS A 2 21.18 -9.44 35.38
CA LYS A 2 19.92 -10.24 35.29
C LYS A 2 18.78 -9.63 34.46
N ALA A 3 18.77 -8.31 34.22
CA ALA A 3 17.70 -7.64 33.46
C ALA A 3 17.84 -7.80 31.93
N ASN A 4 19.07 -8.01 31.43
CA ASN A 4 19.32 -8.20 29.99
C ASN A 4 18.96 -9.61 29.50
N MET A 5 19.08 -10.64 30.37
CA MET A 5 18.73 -12.01 30.01
C MET A 5 17.22 -12.14 29.66
N LYS A 6 16.33 -11.54 30.48
CA LYS A 6 14.87 -11.59 30.22
C LYS A 6 14.45 -10.92 28.91
N ARG A 7 15.24 -10.00 28.42
CA ARG A 7 14.96 -9.30 27.16
C ARG A 7 15.32 -10.18 25.95
N TRP A 8 16.43 -10.86 25.98
CA TRP A 8 16.86 -11.83 24.96
C TRP A 8 15.93 -13.04 24.89
N GLU A 9 15.49 -13.57 26.01
CA GLU A 9 14.53 -14.68 26.08
C GLU A 9 13.19 -14.32 25.40
N ARG A 10 12.74 -13.07 25.50
CA ARG A 10 11.54 -12.61 24.81
C ARG A 10 11.72 -12.53 23.29
N TYR A 11 12.87 -12.09 22.82
CA TYR A 11 13.15 -12.01 21.37
C TYR A 11 13.39 -13.40 20.77
N THR A 12 14.03 -14.30 21.49
CA THR A 12 14.19 -15.70 21.06
C THR A 12 12.86 -16.45 21.07
N ALA A 13 11.98 -16.21 22.04
CA ALA A 13 10.63 -16.76 22.04
C ALA A 13 9.76 -16.21 20.89
N LEU A 14 9.81 -14.89 20.61
CA LEU A 14 9.14 -14.31 19.45
C LEU A 14 9.68 -14.85 18.13
N GLY A 15 11.01 -14.96 18.00
CA GLY A 15 11.66 -15.55 16.84
C GLY A 15 11.29 -17.03 16.64
N ALA A 16 11.20 -17.81 17.72
CA ALA A 16 10.79 -19.20 17.66
C ALA A 16 9.30 -19.36 17.29
N VAL A 17 8.42 -18.47 17.77
CA VAL A 17 7.00 -18.46 17.40
C VAL A 17 6.84 -18.06 15.92
N LEU A 18 7.59 -17.08 15.42
CA LEU A 18 7.57 -16.70 14.01
C LEU A 18 8.14 -17.80 13.12
N LEU A 19 9.20 -18.49 13.54
CA LEU A 19 9.76 -19.64 12.81
C LEU A 19 8.84 -20.88 12.87
N ALA A 20 8.10 -21.08 13.95
CA ALA A 20 7.15 -22.19 14.08
C ALA A 20 5.86 -21.97 13.27
N LEU A 21 5.50 -20.72 12.95
CA LEU A 21 4.37 -20.39 12.07
C LEU A 21 4.68 -20.67 10.58
N VAL A 22 5.95 -20.63 10.18
CA VAL A 22 6.37 -20.89 8.79
C VAL A 22 6.04 -22.33 8.32
N PRO A 23 6.33 -23.41 9.08
CA PRO A 23 5.95 -24.77 8.67
C PRO A 23 4.46 -25.06 8.78
N ALA A 24 3.71 -24.37 9.67
CA ALA A 24 2.26 -24.54 9.74
C ALA A 24 1.56 -23.97 8.49
N ILE A 25 2.10 -22.93 7.91
CA ILE A 25 1.67 -22.41 6.61
C ILE A 25 2.05 -23.37 5.48
N ALA A 26 3.23 -24.04 5.58
CA ALA A 26 3.72 -24.97 4.56
C ALA A 26 3.00 -26.35 4.55
N LEU A 27 2.47 -26.80 5.68
CA LEU A 27 1.78 -28.11 5.80
C LEU A 27 0.28 -28.04 5.50
N ALA A 28 -0.32 -26.86 5.35
CA ALA A 28 -1.72 -26.69 4.92
C ALA A 28 -1.93 -26.90 3.40
N HIS A 29 -0.93 -27.40 2.67
CA HIS A 29 -0.85 -27.36 1.21
C HIS A 29 -1.04 -28.70 0.54
N GLN A 30 -2.26 -29.21 0.52
CA GLN A 30 -2.67 -30.19 -0.48
C GLN A 30 -3.66 -29.66 -1.54
N GLU A 31 -3.88 -28.34 -1.57
CA GLU A 31 -4.63 -27.71 -2.66
C GLU A 31 -3.78 -26.65 -3.35
N THR A 32 -3.28 -26.99 -4.54
CA THR A 32 -2.41 -26.15 -5.39
C THR A 32 -3.01 -24.76 -5.70
N GLY A 33 -4.33 -24.59 -5.57
CA GLY A 33 -5.01 -23.31 -5.80
C GLY A 33 -4.93 -22.31 -4.64
N GLN A 34 -4.62 -22.74 -3.41
CA GLN A 34 -4.62 -21.84 -2.25
C GLN A 34 -3.32 -21.05 -2.09
N ILE A 35 -2.18 -21.70 -2.33
CA ILE A 35 -0.87 -21.01 -2.30
C ILE A 35 -0.80 -20.00 -3.44
N THR A 36 -1.25 -20.38 -4.63
CA THR A 36 -1.28 -19.49 -5.79
C THR A 36 -2.12 -18.24 -5.51
N GLY A 37 -3.26 -18.38 -4.81
CA GLY A 37 -4.09 -17.22 -4.44
C GLY A 37 -3.38 -16.21 -3.56
N PHE A 38 -2.74 -16.66 -2.46
CA PHE A 38 -1.99 -15.77 -1.58
C PHE A 38 -0.81 -15.11 -2.29
N LEU A 39 0.01 -15.89 -3.01
CA LEU A 39 1.18 -15.38 -3.72
C LEU A 39 0.78 -14.39 -4.81
N SER A 40 -0.24 -14.71 -5.62
CA SER A 40 -0.75 -13.78 -6.63
C SER A 40 -1.21 -12.46 -6.00
N GLY A 41 -1.94 -12.52 -4.87
CA GLY A 41 -2.35 -11.34 -4.16
C GLY A 41 -1.17 -10.55 -3.58
N PHE A 42 -0.15 -11.24 -3.08
CA PHE A 42 1.04 -10.61 -2.51
C PHE A 42 1.92 -9.94 -3.58
N GLU A 43 2.12 -10.58 -4.72
CA GLU A 43 2.94 -10.07 -5.82
C GLU A 43 2.25 -8.92 -6.56
N HIS A 44 0.93 -8.92 -6.58
CA HIS A 44 0.15 -8.00 -7.40
C HIS A 44 0.44 -6.51 -7.10
N PRO A 45 0.36 -5.99 -5.86
CA PRO A 45 0.63 -4.58 -5.56
C PRO A 45 2.11 -4.19 -5.76
N ILE A 46 3.00 -5.18 -5.82
CA ILE A 46 4.44 -4.97 -6.03
C ILE A 46 4.78 -4.89 -7.52
N SER A 47 3.95 -5.47 -8.39
CA SER A 47 4.18 -5.52 -9.83
C SER A 47 3.92 -4.19 -10.55
N GLY A 48 3.07 -3.32 -9.98
CA GLY A 48 2.74 -2.00 -10.51
C GLY A 48 3.54 -0.89 -9.81
N LEU A 49 4.44 -0.20 -10.53
CA LEU A 49 5.24 0.88 -9.94
C LEU A 49 4.40 2.06 -9.43
N ASP A 50 3.29 2.37 -10.08
CA ASP A 50 2.31 3.37 -9.67
C ASP A 50 1.68 3.02 -8.31
N HIS A 51 1.33 1.75 -8.09
CA HIS A 51 0.81 1.22 -6.83
C HIS A 51 1.87 1.26 -5.73
N VAL A 52 3.08 0.76 -6.01
CA VAL A 52 4.20 0.79 -5.07
C VAL A 52 4.46 2.21 -4.57
N LEU A 53 4.54 3.17 -5.50
CA LEU A 53 4.83 4.57 -5.16
C LEU A 53 3.70 5.22 -4.36
N ALA A 54 2.43 4.95 -4.70
CA ALA A 54 1.30 5.45 -3.94
C ALA A 54 1.27 4.90 -2.51
N MET A 55 1.48 3.59 -2.32
CA MET A 55 1.48 2.95 -1.01
C MET A 55 2.65 3.40 -0.14
N VAL A 56 3.86 3.51 -0.72
CA VAL A 56 5.01 4.07 -0.02
C VAL A 56 4.76 5.53 0.36
N ALA A 57 4.13 6.33 -0.51
CA ALA A 57 3.80 7.72 -0.22
C ALA A 57 2.78 7.88 0.92
N VAL A 58 1.80 6.97 1.07
CA VAL A 58 0.90 6.93 2.24
C VAL A 58 1.69 6.76 3.53
N GLY A 59 2.64 5.81 3.56
CA GLY A 59 3.51 5.59 4.71
C GLY A 59 4.41 6.80 5.01
N LEU A 60 5.05 7.36 3.98
CA LEU A 60 5.87 8.58 4.07
C LEU A 60 5.07 9.74 4.68
N TRP A 61 3.86 9.99 4.14
CA TRP A 61 3.04 11.08 4.62
C TRP A 61 2.54 10.84 6.06
N GLY A 62 2.15 9.60 6.39
CA GLY A 62 1.81 9.22 7.76
C GLY A 62 2.94 9.52 8.76
N ALA A 63 4.19 9.23 8.38
CA ALA A 63 5.36 9.54 9.22
C ALA A 63 5.62 11.05 9.32
N VAL A 64 5.46 11.80 8.23
CA VAL A 64 5.60 13.28 8.22
C VAL A 64 4.56 13.93 9.11
N LEU A 65 3.31 13.45 9.09
CA LEU A 65 2.23 13.94 9.96
C LEU A 65 2.42 13.53 11.43
N GLY A 66 3.12 12.42 11.67
CA GLY A 66 3.32 11.88 13.03
C GLY A 66 2.08 11.21 13.62
N PRO A 67 2.10 10.85 14.93
CA PRO A 67 0.95 10.25 15.59
C PRO A 67 -0.24 11.22 15.67
N PRO A 68 -1.50 10.73 15.45
CA PRO A 68 -1.87 9.34 15.17
C PRO A 68 -1.90 8.98 13.67
N ALA A 69 -1.57 9.90 12.76
CA ALA A 69 -1.65 9.70 11.29
C ALA A 69 -0.80 8.51 10.82
N ILE A 70 0.35 8.27 11.45
CA ILE A 70 1.25 7.16 11.15
C ILE A 70 0.57 5.78 11.20
N TRP A 71 -0.54 5.65 11.93
CA TRP A 71 -1.35 4.44 12.02
C TRP A 71 -2.67 4.56 11.27
N VAL A 72 -3.29 5.73 11.34
CA VAL A 72 -4.62 5.95 10.75
C VAL A 72 -4.57 5.84 9.24
N LEU A 73 -3.58 6.44 8.57
CA LEU A 73 -3.52 6.42 7.11
C LEU A 73 -3.24 5.01 6.55
N PRO A 74 -2.23 4.25 7.06
CA PRO A 74 -2.00 2.87 6.64
C PRO A 74 -3.15 1.91 6.93
N VAL A 75 -4.03 2.19 7.89
CA VAL A 75 -5.24 1.39 8.15
C VAL A 75 -6.40 1.84 7.27
N ALA A 76 -6.60 3.15 7.10
CA ALA A 76 -7.68 3.69 6.26
C ALA A 76 -7.54 3.24 4.79
N PHE A 77 -6.30 3.19 4.27
CA PHE A 77 -6.05 2.80 2.89
C PHE A 77 -6.57 1.39 2.57
N PRO A 78 -6.13 0.30 3.21
CA PRO A 78 -6.62 -1.05 2.91
C PRO A 78 -8.11 -1.24 3.22
N MET A 79 -8.66 -0.54 4.21
CA MET A 79 -10.11 -0.60 4.49
C MET A 79 -10.92 -0.03 3.32
N MET A 80 -10.57 1.14 2.82
CA MET A 80 -11.26 1.76 1.68
C MET A 80 -10.94 1.06 0.37
N MET A 81 -9.75 0.48 0.25
CA MET A 81 -9.38 -0.38 -0.87
C MET A 81 -10.25 -1.66 -0.91
N ALA A 82 -10.59 -2.25 0.24
CA ALA A 82 -11.53 -3.38 0.29
C ALA A 82 -12.92 -2.99 -0.22
N VAL A 83 -13.39 -1.77 0.08
CA VAL A 83 -14.65 -1.24 -0.50
C VAL A 83 -14.53 -1.12 -2.02
N GLY A 84 -13.46 -0.52 -2.54
CA GLY A 84 -13.21 -0.42 -3.98
C GLY A 84 -13.13 -1.80 -4.64
N GLY A 85 -12.43 -2.76 -4.00
CA GLY A 85 -12.30 -4.13 -4.47
C GLY A 85 -13.65 -4.85 -4.58
N LEU A 86 -14.51 -4.67 -3.58
CA LEU A 86 -15.88 -5.21 -3.63
C LEU A 86 -16.68 -4.62 -4.81
N LEU A 87 -16.58 -3.31 -5.05
CA LEU A 87 -17.22 -2.68 -6.21
C LEU A 87 -16.72 -3.27 -7.53
N GLY A 88 -15.39 -3.50 -7.65
CA GLY A 88 -14.78 -4.13 -8.81
C GLY A 88 -15.24 -5.56 -9.02
N LEU A 89 -15.29 -6.38 -7.96
CA LEU A 89 -15.78 -7.76 -7.98
C LEU A 89 -17.26 -7.87 -8.37
N LEU A 90 -18.07 -6.91 -7.94
CA LEU A 90 -19.50 -6.84 -8.29
C LEU A 90 -19.74 -6.30 -9.71
N GLY A 91 -18.67 -5.94 -10.43
CA GLY A 91 -18.78 -5.37 -11.78
C GLY A 91 -19.39 -3.97 -11.82
N ILE A 92 -19.45 -3.27 -10.68
CA ILE A 92 -19.96 -1.88 -10.62
C ILE A 92 -18.95 -0.98 -11.32
N PRO A 93 -19.34 -0.26 -12.39
CA PRO A 93 -18.39 0.53 -13.16
C PRO A 93 -17.88 1.74 -12.36
N LEU A 94 -16.57 1.93 -12.35
CA LEU A 94 -15.92 3.14 -11.86
C LEU A 94 -15.08 3.73 -13.01
N SER A 95 -15.44 4.92 -13.46
CA SER A 95 -14.74 5.56 -14.57
C SER A 95 -13.40 6.15 -14.11
N GLY A 96 -12.40 6.09 -14.99
CA GLY A 96 -11.11 6.76 -14.76
C GLY A 96 -10.25 6.12 -13.68
N VAL A 97 -10.32 4.82 -13.48
CA VAL A 97 -9.56 4.10 -12.44
C VAL A 97 -8.05 4.35 -12.60
N GLU A 98 -7.49 4.16 -13.79
CA GLU A 98 -6.07 4.40 -14.07
C GLU A 98 -5.68 5.87 -13.81
N ILE A 99 -6.56 6.81 -14.15
CA ILE A 99 -6.38 8.24 -13.88
C ILE A 99 -6.39 8.50 -12.37
N GLY A 100 -7.33 7.90 -11.63
CA GLY A 100 -7.43 8.02 -10.17
C GLY A 100 -6.19 7.49 -9.45
N ILE A 101 -5.65 6.36 -9.92
CA ILE A 101 -4.41 5.77 -9.40
C ILE A 101 -3.22 6.70 -9.68
N ALA A 102 -3.08 7.21 -10.90
CA ALA A 102 -2.01 8.12 -11.27
C ALA A 102 -2.07 9.44 -10.48
N ILE A 103 -3.27 10.02 -10.33
CA ILE A 103 -3.48 11.23 -9.51
C ILE A 103 -3.15 10.96 -8.05
N SER A 104 -3.40 9.75 -7.52
CA SER A 104 -3.05 9.42 -6.13
C SER A 104 -1.56 9.58 -5.86
N ALA A 105 -0.70 9.04 -6.73
CA ALA A 105 0.75 9.18 -6.62
C ALA A 105 1.18 10.66 -6.73
N LEU A 106 0.59 11.41 -7.66
CA LEU A 106 0.86 12.84 -7.83
C LEU A 106 0.49 13.62 -6.56
N VAL A 107 -0.73 13.44 -6.04
CA VAL A 107 -1.23 14.19 -4.87
C VAL A 107 -0.48 13.79 -3.61
N LEU A 108 -0.36 12.49 -3.32
CA LEU A 108 0.34 12.01 -2.12
C LEU A 108 1.82 12.40 -2.14
N GLY A 109 2.48 12.29 -3.30
CA GLY A 109 3.85 12.74 -3.46
C GLY A 109 4.00 14.25 -3.22
N ALA A 110 3.07 15.07 -3.74
CA ALA A 110 3.04 16.51 -3.53
C ALA A 110 2.80 16.88 -2.06
N MET A 111 1.91 16.14 -1.35
CA MET A 111 1.68 16.33 0.10
C MET A 111 2.96 16.10 0.91
N VAL A 112 3.73 15.04 0.58
CA VAL A 112 5.02 14.75 1.23
C VAL A 112 6.05 15.83 0.87
N PHE A 113 6.17 16.20 -0.40
CA PHE A 113 7.13 17.23 -0.86
C PHE A 113 6.90 18.57 -0.20
N ALA A 114 5.64 19.01 -0.13
CA ALA A 114 5.25 20.30 0.45
C ALA A 114 5.11 20.24 1.98
N GLU A 115 5.27 19.05 2.59
CA GLU A 115 5.08 18.84 4.04
C GLU A 115 3.72 19.38 4.51
N LEU A 116 2.65 19.10 3.78
CA LEU A 116 1.33 19.58 4.13
C LEU A 116 0.76 18.82 5.33
N HIS A 117 0.27 19.58 6.32
CA HIS A 117 -0.27 19.06 7.57
C HIS A 117 -1.78 19.39 7.69
N PRO A 118 -2.66 18.80 6.87
CA PRO A 118 -4.10 18.98 7.01
C PRO A 118 -4.58 18.32 8.31
N PRO A 119 -5.80 18.64 8.78
CA PRO A 119 -6.45 17.88 9.83
C PRO A 119 -6.50 16.39 9.50
N LEU A 120 -6.35 15.54 10.52
CA LEU A 120 -6.26 14.08 10.34
C LEU A 120 -7.42 13.49 9.53
N TRP A 121 -8.65 13.95 9.80
CA TRP A 121 -9.84 13.48 9.08
C TRP A 121 -9.74 13.76 7.57
N LEU A 122 -9.18 14.92 7.18
CA LEU A 122 -9.01 15.27 5.77
C LEU A 122 -7.93 14.42 5.12
N ALA A 123 -6.82 14.17 5.83
CA ALA A 123 -5.78 13.25 5.34
C ALA A 123 -6.34 11.84 5.14
N ALA A 124 -7.14 11.33 6.09
CA ALA A 124 -7.78 10.03 5.98
C ALA A 124 -8.80 9.95 4.82
N VAL A 125 -9.57 11.02 4.59
CA VAL A 125 -10.49 11.13 3.45
C VAL A 125 -9.74 11.12 2.12
N VAL A 126 -8.66 11.88 1.99
CA VAL A 126 -7.83 11.90 0.77
C VAL A 126 -7.26 10.51 0.48
N VAL A 127 -6.67 9.88 1.48
CA VAL A 127 -6.09 8.54 1.36
C VAL A 127 -7.17 7.50 1.02
N GLY A 128 -8.29 7.54 1.73
CA GLY A 128 -9.41 6.62 1.51
C GLY A 128 -10.08 6.79 0.14
N PHE A 129 -10.24 8.01 -0.32
CA PHE A 129 -10.77 8.30 -1.65
C PHE A 129 -9.93 7.64 -2.75
N PHE A 130 -8.62 7.83 -2.72
CA PHE A 130 -7.74 7.22 -3.70
C PHE A 130 -7.66 5.70 -3.55
N ALA A 131 -7.74 5.17 -2.33
CA ALA A 131 -7.74 3.74 -2.09
C ALA A 131 -8.89 3.01 -2.79
N ILE A 132 -10.05 3.65 -3.00
CA ILE A 132 -11.18 3.07 -3.73
C ILE A 132 -10.77 2.74 -5.17
N PHE A 133 -10.05 3.62 -5.86
CA PHE A 133 -9.59 3.38 -7.24
C PHE A 133 -8.62 2.22 -7.30
N HIS A 134 -7.64 2.15 -6.38
CA HIS A 134 -6.71 1.04 -6.28
C HIS A 134 -7.46 -0.28 -6.02
N GLY A 135 -8.39 -0.29 -5.08
CA GLY A 135 -9.18 -1.49 -4.78
C GLY A 135 -10.03 -1.93 -5.96
N HIS A 136 -10.68 -1.00 -6.66
CA HIS A 136 -11.53 -1.30 -7.81
C HIS A 136 -10.73 -1.96 -8.96
N ALA A 137 -9.52 -1.46 -9.26
CA ALA A 137 -8.63 -2.09 -10.23
C ALA A 137 -8.40 -3.56 -9.87
N HIS A 138 -7.98 -3.81 -8.64
CA HIS A 138 -7.63 -5.17 -8.16
C HIS A 138 -8.83 -6.11 -8.07
N GLY A 139 -10.03 -5.59 -7.73
CA GLY A 139 -11.26 -6.37 -7.73
C GLY A 139 -11.63 -6.89 -9.13
N ARG A 140 -11.30 -6.13 -10.17
CA ARG A 140 -11.53 -6.52 -11.58
C ARG A 140 -10.46 -7.47 -12.13
N GLU A 141 -9.29 -7.49 -11.54
CA GLU A 141 -8.12 -8.25 -11.99
C GLU A 141 -7.93 -9.56 -11.23
N LEU A 142 -8.90 -9.93 -10.37
CA LEU A 142 -8.84 -11.18 -9.63
C LEU A 142 -8.79 -12.37 -10.63
N PRO A 143 -7.72 -13.20 -10.61
CA PRO A 143 -7.60 -14.32 -11.54
C PRO A 143 -8.71 -15.35 -11.34
N GLU A 144 -9.25 -15.88 -12.43
CA GLU A 144 -10.27 -16.92 -12.39
C GLU A 144 -9.77 -18.17 -11.64
N GLY A 145 -10.65 -18.76 -10.84
CA GLY A 145 -10.33 -19.95 -10.04
C GLY A 145 -9.48 -19.66 -8.79
N THR A 146 -9.13 -18.39 -8.54
CA THR A 146 -8.37 -17.99 -7.35
C THR A 146 -9.29 -17.70 -6.18
N SER A 147 -8.91 -18.13 -4.97
CA SER A 147 -9.62 -17.75 -3.75
C SER A 147 -9.51 -16.24 -3.51
N ALA A 148 -10.63 -15.51 -3.63
CA ALA A 148 -10.68 -14.09 -3.39
C ALA A 148 -10.20 -13.71 -1.97
N LEU A 149 -10.48 -14.57 -0.97
CA LEU A 149 -10.05 -14.34 0.41
C LEU A 149 -8.52 -14.41 0.54
N LEU A 150 -7.88 -15.44 -0.01
CA LEU A 150 -6.43 -15.61 0.07
C LEU A 150 -5.69 -14.57 -0.77
N TYR A 151 -6.21 -14.24 -1.94
CA TYR A 151 -5.72 -13.14 -2.76
C TYR A 151 -5.77 -11.81 -1.97
N SER A 152 -6.92 -11.48 -1.40
CA SER A 152 -7.09 -10.25 -0.61
C SER A 152 -6.16 -10.23 0.61
N PHE A 153 -5.95 -11.37 1.27
CA PHE A 153 -5.04 -11.46 2.40
C PHE A 153 -3.58 -11.22 1.99
N GLY A 154 -3.10 -11.86 0.92
CA GLY A 154 -1.76 -11.62 0.37
C GLY A 154 -1.57 -10.15 -0.03
N PHE A 155 -2.57 -9.59 -0.68
CA PHE A 155 -2.60 -8.19 -1.09
C PHE A 155 -2.48 -7.21 0.10
N VAL A 156 -3.28 -7.42 1.16
CA VAL A 156 -3.24 -6.58 2.37
C VAL A 156 -1.88 -6.67 3.06
N VAL A 157 -1.28 -7.86 3.13
CA VAL A 157 0.05 -8.05 3.70
C VAL A 157 1.10 -7.26 2.89
N ALA A 158 1.12 -7.38 1.57
CA ALA A 158 2.05 -6.65 0.71
C ALA A 158 1.87 -5.13 0.83
N THR A 159 0.63 -4.65 0.79
CA THR A 159 0.29 -3.24 0.98
C THR A 159 0.77 -2.73 2.34
N GLY A 160 0.54 -3.49 3.41
CA GLY A 160 1.02 -3.16 4.75
C GLY A 160 2.53 -3.06 4.83
N LEU A 161 3.26 -3.94 4.14
CA LEU A 161 4.72 -3.89 4.06
C LEU A 161 5.20 -2.65 3.30
N LEU A 162 4.55 -2.28 2.20
CA LEU A 162 4.87 -1.05 1.45
C LEU A 162 4.62 0.20 2.29
N HIS A 163 3.51 0.24 3.05
CA HIS A 163 3.28 1.32 4.00
C HIS A 163 4.36 1.36 5.08
N ALA A 164 4.76 0.20 5.63
CA ALA A 164 5.82 0.13 6.63
C ALA A 164 7.16 0.64 6.08
N VAL A 165 7.52 0.29 4.85
CA VAL A 165 8.70 0.85 4.15
C VAL A 165 8.58 2.37 4.06
N GLY A 166 7.42 2.89 3.64
CA GLY A 166 7.17 4.33 3.59
C GLY A 166 7.31 5.01 4.94
N ILE A 167 6.77 4.41 6.02
CA ILE A 167 6.92 4.92 7.38
C ILE A 167 8.39 4.95 7.79
N LEU A 168 9.12 3.86 7.60
CA LEU A 168 10.54 3.77 7.99
C LEU A 168 11.39 4.82 7.26
N LEU A 169 11.16 5.02 5.97
CA LEU A 169 11.83 6.06 5.19
C LEU A 169 11.39 7.46 5.65
N GLY A 170 10.10 7.63 5.94
CA GLY A 170 9.52 8.88 6.39
C GLY A 170 10.00 9.33 7.76
N GLU A 171 10.35 8.40 8.67
CA GLU A 171 10.94 8.72 9.97
C GLU A 171 12.25 9.53 9.85
N ALA A 172 12.94 9.43 8.71
CA ALA A 172 14.13 10.24 8.44
C ALA A 172 13.84 11.75 8.44
N HIS A 173 12.58 12.18 8.26
CA HIS A 173 12.21 13.60 8.24
C HIS A 173 12.52 14.31 9.57
N ARG A 174 12.74 13.57 10.65
CA ARG A 174 13.12 14.11 11.98
C ARG A 174 14.49 14.79 11.99
N TRP A 175 15.34 14.51 11.00
CA TRP A 175 16.67 15.11 10.88
C TRP A 175 16.74 16.06 9.68
N PRO A 176 17.49 17.17 9.75
CA PRO A 176 17.49 18.17 8.68
C PRO A 176 17.82 17.62 7.28
N LYS A 177 18.83 16.76 7.17
CA LYS A 177 19.19 16.10 5.88
C LYS A 177 18.15 15.07 5.46
N GLY A 178 17.62 14.30 6.41
CA GLY A 178 16.56 13.33 6.16
C GLY A 178 15.26 14.00 5.71
N ARG A 179 14.91 15.13 6.30
CA ARG A 179 13.76 15.95 5.88
C ARG A 179 13.86 16.38 4.42
N GLN A 180 15.04 16.84 3.99
CA GLN A 180 15.27 17.15 2.59
C GLN A 180 15.14 15.92 1.68
N ALA A 181 15.70 14.77 2.10
CA ALA A 181 15.62 13.52 1.36
C ALA A 181 14.17 13.04 1.20
N VAL A 182 13.37 13.08 2.28
CA VAL A 182 11.95 12.72 2.26
C VAL A 182 11.16 13.64 1.32
N ARG A 183 11.40 14.94 1.38
CA ARG A 183 10.77 15.91 0.46
C ARG A 183 11.14 15.62 -1.00
N VAL A 184 12.42 15.45 -1.29
CA VAL A 184 12.87 15.12 -2.67
C VAL A 184 12.25 13.80 -3.12
N GLY A 185 12.18 12.79 -2.25
CA GLY A 185 11.49 11.53 -2.53
C GLY A 185 10.01 11.74 -2.85
N GLY A 186 9.30 12.55 -2.05
CA GLY A 186 7.92 12.94 -2.33
C GLY A 186 7.75 13.64 -3.67
N GLY A 187 8.67 14.55 -4.00
CA GLY A 187 8.73 15.21 -5.31
C GLY A 187 8.94 14.21 -6.45
N GLY A 188 9.81 13.22 -6.27
CA GLY A 188 10.01 12.12 -7.23
C GLY A 188 8.75 11.30 -7.46
N VAL A 189 8.02 10.97 -6.37
CA VAL A 189 6.72 10.28 -6.46
C VAL A 189 5.69 11.13 -7.21
N ALA A 190 5.62 12.44 -6.94
CA ALA A 190 4.70 13.33 -7.65
C ALA A 190 5.00 13.42 -9.15
N LEU A 191 6.27 13.51 -9.53
CA LEU A 191 6.70 13.50 -10.94
C LEU A 191 6.38 12.17 -11.63
N ALA A 192 6.57 11.05 -10.95
CA ALA A 192 6.16 9.74 -11.45
C ALA A 192 4.64 9.67 -11.64
N GLY A 193 3.87 10.19 -10.67
CA GLY A 193 2.41 10.30 -10.79
C GLY A 193 1.97 11.14 -12.01
N LEU A 194 2.66 12.24 -12.27
CA LEU A 194 2.41 13.07 -13.48
C LEU A 194 2.70 12.29 -14.76
N PHE A 195 3.78 11.51 -14.78
CA PHE A 195 4.12 10.64 -15.91
C PHE A 195 3.07 9.57 -16.16
N PHE A 196 2.59 8.88 -15.09
CA PHE A 196 1.52 7.88 -15.20
C PHE A 196 0.21 8.50 -15.66
N LEU A 197 -0.12 9.71 -15.15
CA LEU A 197 -1.31 10.45 -15.58
C LEU A 197 -1.25 10.77 -17.09
N TRP A 198 -0.10 11.25 -17.55
CA TRP A 198 0.10 11.47 -18.98
C TRP A 198 -0.10 10.20 -19.80
N ARG A 199 0.46 9.07 -19.34
CA ARG A 199 0.26 7.76 -20.01
C ARG A 199 -1.19 7.30 -20.01
N ALA A 200 -1.90 7.45 -18.89
CA ALA A 200 -3.31 7.07 -18.78
C ALA A 200 -4.20 7.88 -19.73
N VAL A 201 -3.95 9.18 -19.86
CA VAL A 201 -4.70 10.06 -20.79
C VAL A 201 -4.32 9.77 -22.24
N ALA A 202 -3.04 9.73 -22.58
CA ALA A 202 -2.57 9.48 -23.96
C ALA A 202 -2.90 8.06 -24.44
N GLY A 203 -2.89 7.05 -23.54
CA GLY A 203 -3.27 5.67 -23.85
C GLY A 203 -4.78 5.48 -24.04
N GLY A 204 -5.61 6.31 -23.41
CA GLY A 204 -7.07 6.31 -23.56
C GLY A 204 -7.54 6.73 -24.95
N GLU A 205 -6.79 7.59 -25.63
CA GLU A 205 -7.10 8.02 -27.00
C GLU A 205 -6.84 6.95 -28.07
N GLN A 206 -6.12 5.88 -27.74
CA GLN A 206 -5.75 4.83 -28.71
C GLN A 206 -6.64 3.57 -28.66
N ARG A 207 -7.66 3.53 -27.79
CA ARG A 207 -8.64 2.43 -27.79
C ARG A 207 -9.79 2.77 -28.75
N PRO A 208 -9.88 2.13 -29.94
CA PRO A 208 -11.07 2.26 -30.78
C PRO A 208 -12.26 1.64 -30.04
N HIS A 209 -13.38 2.31 -30.11
CA HIS A 209 -14.68 1.88 -29.58
C HIS A 209 -15.21 0.62 -30.26
#